data_e7b786c5bc0c066cac160ee317978434
#
_entry.id   e7b786c5bc0c066cac160ee317978434
#
_cell.length_a   1.000
_cell.length_b   1.000
_cell.length_c   1.000
_cell.angle_alpha   90.00
_cell.angle_beta   90.00
_cell.angle_gamma   90.00
#
_symmetry.space_group_name_H-M   'P 1'
#
loop_
_entity.id
_entity.type
_entity.pdbx_description
1 polymer ?
#
loop_
_entity_poly.entity_id
_entity_poly.type
_entity_poly.pdbx_seq_one_letter_code
_entity_poly.pdbx_strand_id
1 'polypeptide(L)'
;MKIEFEQEYLRELYEEGKASGKKHRFQPQVIKQYIKTVDILKREPDIASLYQYKSLHYEKKEGNLQNIEAVYVNMQYRLDFRSRLEGTEPDVITIISLLELSNHYKK
;
A
#
# COMPACT_ATOMS: atom_id res chain seq x y z
N MET A 1 8.54 3.51 6.93
CA MET A 1 8.34 2.09 7.20
C MET A 1 9.02 1.27 6.10
N LYS A 2 9.34 0.03 6.39
CA LYS A 2 9.93 -0.86 5.38
C LYS A 2 8.83 -1.43 4.50
N ILE A 3 9.05 -1.45 3.19
CA ILE A 3 8.05 -1.94 2.24
C ILE A 3 8.47 -3.29 1.69
N GLU A 4 7.53 -4.24 1.72
CA GLU A 4 7.67 -5.54 1.07
C GLU A 4 6.53 -5.68 0.06
N PHE A 5 6.80 -6.29 -1.07
CA PHE A 5 5.81 -6.50 -2.12
C PHE A 5 5.43 -7.97 -2.15
N GLU A 6 4.18 -8.29 -1.87
CA GLU A 6 3.71 -9.67 -1.89
C GLU A 6 3.46 -10.20 -3.29
N GLN A 7 3.35 -9.30 -4.26
CA GLN A 7 3.16 -9.66 -5.66
C GLN A 7 4.17 -8.90 -6.51
N GLU A 8 4.68 -9.58 -7.52
CA GLU A 8 5.71 -9.01 -8.38
C GLU A 8 5.24 -7.77 -9.12
N TYR A 9 3.98 -7.73 -9.54
CA TYR A 9 3.50 -6.57 -10.29
C TYR A 9 3.55 -5.28 -9.45
N LEU A 10 3.36 -5.41 -8.14
CA LEU A 10 3.42 -4.23 -7.26
C LEU A 10 4.83 -3.67 -7.20
N ARG A 11 5.83 -4.55 -7.18
CA ARG A 11 7.24 -4.14 -7.23
C ARG A 11 7.56 -3.48 -8.57
N GLU A 12 7.12 -4.11 -9.66
CA GLU A 12 7.37 -3.59 -11.01
C GLU A 12 6.76 -2.20 -11.20
N LEU A 13 5.51 -2.01 -10.77
CA LEU A 13 4.86 -0.71 -10.87
C LEU A 13 5.64 0.37 -10.12
N TYR A 14 6.15 0.01 -8.95
CA TYR A 14 6.86 0.97 -8.12
C TYR A 14 8.26 1.27 -8.67
N GLU A 15 9.00 0.24 -9.03
CA GLU A 15 10.40 0.40 -9.44
C GLU A 15 10.59 0.72 -10.91
N GLU A 16 9.69 0.25 -11.76
CA GLU A 16 9.85 0.38 -13.22
C GLU A 16 8.76 1.23 -13.87
N GLY A 17 7.71 1.56 -13.11
CA GLY A 17 6.61 2.37 -13.64
C GLY A 17 5.67 1.62 -14.56
N LYS A 18 5.80 0.31 -14.63
CA LYS A 18 4.93 -0.54 -15.45
C LYS A 18 5.01 -1.97 -14.96
N ALA A 19 3.97 -2.75 -15.23
CA ALA A 19 3.98 -4.18 -14.95
C ALA A 19 3.98 -4.95 -16.27
N SER A 20 4.64 -6.10 -16.28
CA SER A 20 4.83 -6.89 -17.50
C SER A 20 3.58 -7.66 -17.93
N GLY A 21 2.64 -7.93 -17.04
CA GLY A 21 1.47 -8.74 -17.36
C GLY A 21 0.29 -7.92 -17.86
N LYS A 22 -0.54 -8.52 -18.70
CA LYS A 22 -1.75 -7.85 -19.20
C LYS A 22 -2.79 -7.62 -18.10
N LYS A 23 -2.81 -8.47 -17.08
CA LYS A 23 -3.75 -8.37 -15.97
C LYS A 23 -3.58 -7.11 -15.14
N HIS A 24 -2.40 -6.54 -15.15
CA HIS A 24 -2.05 -5.45 -14.24
C HIS A 24 -1.71 -4.18 -15.02
N ARG A 25 -2.50 -3.90 -16.04
CA ARG A 25 -2.38 -2.66 -16.79
C ARG A 25 -3.21 -1.59 -16.11
N PHE A 26 -2.53 -0.56 -15.69
CA PHE A 26 -3.16 0.60 -15.08
C PHE A 26 -2.85 1.83 -15.92
N GLN A 27 -3.74 2.81 -15.85
CA GLN A 27 -3.48 4.07 -16.54
C GLN A 27 -2.26 4.74 -15.91
N PRO A 28 -1.47 5.49 -16.71
CA PRO A 28 -0.26 6.15 -16.18
C PRO A 28 -0.52 7.00 -14.94
N GLN A 29 -1.67 7.67 -14.89
CA GLN A 29 -2.03 8.49 -13.73
C GLN A 29 -2.19 7.66 -12.46
N VAL A 30 -2.78 6.47 -12.58
CA VAL A 30 -2.95 5.57 -11.44
C VAL A 30 -1.58 5.09 -10.95
N ILE A 31 -0.70 4.73 -11.87
CA ILE A 31 0.65 4.27 -11.52
C ILE A 31 1.42 5.37 -10.79
N LYS A 32 1.31 6.59 -11.28
CA LYS A 32 1.98 7.74 -10.66
C LYS A 32 1.50 7.95 -9.23
N GLN A 33 0.20 7.87 -9.03
CA GLN A 33 -0.39 8.04 -7.70
C GLN A 33 -0.05 6.88 -6.77
N TYR A 34 0.01 5.66 -7.31
CA TYR A 34 0.46 4.49 -6.56
C TYR A 34 1.89 4.69 -6.04
N ILE A 35 2.79 5.14 -6.91
CA ILE A 35 4.17 5.38 -6.51
C ILE A 35 4.25 6.41 -5.39
N LYS A 36 3.49 7.51 -5.51
CA LYS A 36 3.44 8.52 -4.44
C LYS A 36 2.93 7.95 -3.13
N THR A 37 1.92 7.08 -3.21
CA THR A 37 1.32 6.46 -2.02
C THR A 37 2.34 5.57 -1.33
N VAL A 38 3.05 4.74 -2.10
CA VAL A 38 4.09 3.88 -1.53
C VAL A 38 5.20 4.72 -0.90
N ASP A 39 5.57 5.83 -1.55
CA ASP A 39 6.60 6.72 -1.00
C ASP A 39 6.18 7.33 0.34
N ILE A 40 4.90 7.64 0.51
CA ILE A 40 4.40 8.13 1.80
C ILE A 40 4.55 7.03 2.85
N LEU A 41 4.13 5.81 2.55
CA LEU A 41 4.24 4.68 3.49
C LEU A 41 5.70 4.44 3.86
N LYS A 42 6.59 4.53 2.88
CA LYS A 42 8.01 4.30 3.09
C LYS A 42 8.63 5.37 3.99
N ARG A 43 8.21 6.62 3.82
CA ARG A 43 8.77 7.76 4.54
C ARG A 43 8.29 7.85 5.99
N GLU A 44 7.04 7.48 6.26
CA GLU A 44 6.46 7.61 7.59
C GLU A 44 7.01 6.54 8.54
N PRO A 45 7.16 6.87 9.83
CA PRO A 45 7.77 5.94 10.77
C PRO A 45 6.84 4.82 11.25
N ASP A 46 5.52 5.05 11.25
CA ASP A 46 4.57 4.08 11.79
C ASP A 46 3.18 4.30 11.20
N ILE A 47 2.27 3.38 11.56
CA ILE A 47 0.89 3.43 11.07
C ILE A 47 0.16 4.67 11.61
N ALA A 48 0.42 5.04 12.87
CA ALA A 48 -0.28 6.17 13.48
C ALA A 48 -0.06 7.46 12.69
N SER A 49 1.11 7.64 12.09
CA SER A 49 1.38 8.85 11.31
C SER A 49 0.57 8.92 10.02
N LEU A 50 -0.01 7.83 9.56
CA LEU A 50 -0.84 7.85 8.35
C LEU A 50 -2.15 8.60 8.54
N TYR A 51 -2.63 8.71 9.77
CA TYR A 51 -3.89 9.42 10.06
C TYR A 51 -3.81 10.90 9.74
N GLN A 52 -2.63 11.48 9.68
CA GLN A 52 -2.48 12.89 9.31
C GLN A 52 -2.72 13.14 7.82
N TYR A 53 -2.68 12.10 7.01
CA TYR A 53 -2.90 12.20 5.57
C TYR A 53 -4.37 11.90 5.26
N LYS A 54 -5.20 12.92 5.29
CA LYS A 54 -6.65 12.73 5.08
C LYS A 54 -6.97 12.07 3.75
N SER A 55 -6.20 12.39 2.72
CA SER A 55 -6.44 11.82 1.40
C SER A 55 -6.16 10.32 1.31
N LEU A 56 -5.39 9.76 2.24
CA LEU A 56 -5.13 8.33 2.27
C LEU A 56 -6.31 7.53 2.80
N HIS A 57 -7.19 8.13 3.59
CA HIS A 57 -8.34 7.43 4.17
C HIS A 57 -7.94 6.09 4.77
N TYR A 58 -6.87 6.11 5.56
CA TYR A 58 -6.39 4.86 6.15
C TYR A 58 -7.50 4.17 6.94
N GLU A 59 -7.63 2.87 6.73
CA GLU A 59 -8.57 2.06 7.51
C GLU A 59 -8.01 0.66 7.74
N LYS A 60 -8.42 0.06 8.85
CA LYS A 60 -8.14 -1.33 9.12
C LYS A 60 -9.44 -2.08 8.93
N LYS A 61 -9.43 -3.08 8.06
CA LYS A 61 -10.64 -3.84 7.77
C LYS A 61 -10.92 -4.80 8.91
N GLU A 62 -12.21 -4.98 9.21
CA GLU A 62 -12.63 -5.81 10.32
C GLU A 62 -13.26 -7.11 9.84
N GLY A 63 -13.56 -8.00 10.80
CA GLY A 63 -14.20 -9.27 10.53
C GLY A 63 -13.24 -10.28 9.95
N ASN A 64 -13.65 -10.93 8.89
CA ASN A 64 -12.89 -12.05 8.30
C ASN A 64 -11.74 -11.61 7.40
N LEU A 65 -11.43 -10.34 7.37
CA LEU A 65 -10.43 -9.83 6.43
C LEU A 65 -9.00 -9.90 6.96
N GLN A 66 -8.78 -10.66 8.02
CA GLN A 66 -7.46 -11.11 8.47
C GLN A 66 -6.44 -9.99 8.61
N ASN A 67 -6.83 -8.92 9.28
CA ASN A 67 -5.93 -7.80 9.57
C ASN A 67 -5.47 -7.03 8.32
N ILE A 68 -6.26 -7.07 7.26
CA ILE A 68 -5.95 -6.27 6.08
C ILE A 68 -6.22 -4.80 6.37
N GLU A 69 -5.29 -3.96 5.97
CA GLU A 69 -5.36 -2.52 6.08
C GLU A 69 -5.41 -1.95 4.67
N ALA A 70 -5.86 -0.72 4.53
CA ALA A 70 -5.95 -0.11 3.21
C ALA A 70 -5.76 1.39 3.26
N VAL A 71 -5.18 1.93 2.19
CA VAL A 71 -5.14 3.37 1.95
C VAL A 71 -5.62 3.63 0.54
N TYR A 72 -6.18 4.82 0.30
CA TYR A 72 -6.58 5.23 -1.04
C TYR A 72 -5.35 5.61 -1.85
N VAL A 73 -5.31 5.13 -3.08
CA VAL A 73 -4.37 5.64 -4.10
C VAL A 73 -5.05 6.82 -4.81
N ASN A 74 -6.33 6.64 -5.13
CA ASN A 74 -7.21 7.68 -5.63
C ASN A 74 -8.65 7.27 -5.30
N MET A 75 -9.63 7.94 -5.90
CA MET A 75 -11.04 7.63 -5.61
C MET A 75 -11.45 6.25 -6.10
N GLN A 76 -10.74 5.71 -7.07
CA GLN A 76 -11.09 4.41 -7.66
C GLN A 76 -10.27 3.25 -7.08
N TYR A 77 -9.01 3.49 -6.74
CA TYR A 77 -8.10 2.43 -6.35
C TYR A 77 -7.64 2.56 -4.91
N ARG A 78 -7.54 1.41 -4.23
CA ARG A 78 -6.98 1.30 -2.88
C ARG A 78 -5.78 0.39 -2.92
N LEU A 79 -4.84 0.63 -2.02
CA LEU A 79 -3.70 -0.22 -1.81
C LEU A 79 -3.93 -1.00 -0.53
N ASP A 80 -4.10 -2.31 -0.66
CA ASP A 80 -4.33 -3.20 0.47
C ASP A 80 -2.99 -3.71 0.96
N PHE A 81 -2.85 -3.79 2.28
CA PHE A 81 -1.59 -4.23 2.87
C PHE A 81 -1.81 -4.84 4.25
N ARG A 82 -0.77 -5.47 4.78
CA ARG A 82 -0.68 -5.86 6.19
C ARG A 82 0.54 -5.19 6.79
N SER A 83 0.47 -4.91 8.07
CA SER A 83 1.61 -4.35 8.77
C SER A 83 1.99 -5.23 9.95
N ARG A 84 3.28 -5.22 10.29
CA ARG A 84 3.78 -5.93 11.45
C ARG A 84 4.98 -5.18 12.03
N LEU A 85 5.23 -5.40 13.29
CA LEU A 85 6.40 -4.83 13.95
C LEU A 85 7.49 -5.88 14.02
N GLU A 86 8.74 -5.46 13.79
CA GLU A 86 9.90 -6.33 13.94
C GLU A 86 10.97 -5.61 14.76
N GLY A 87 11.75 -6.43 15.48
CA GLY A 87 12.81 -5.92 16.34
C GLY A 87 12.37 -5.80 17.78
N THR A 88 13.27 -5.31 18.62
CA THR A 88 13.02 -5.09 20.03
C THR A 88 13.32 -3.64 20.36
N GLU A 89 12.65 -3.12 21.38
CA GLU A 89 12.89 -1.75 21.80
C GLU A 89 14.38 -1.52 22.08
N PRO A 90 14.97 -0.39 21.67
CA PRO A 90 14.32 0.74 20.97
C PRO A 90 14.29 0.62 19.45
N ASP A 91 14.75 -0.47 18.89
CA ASP A 91 14.95 -0.61 17.44
C ASP A 91 13.78 -1.34 16.75
N VAL A 92 12.57 -1.02 17.13
CA VAL A 92 11.38 -1.59 16.51
C VAL A 92 11.09 -0.86 15.22
N ILE A 93 10.86 -1.63 14.13
CA ILE A 93 10.45 -1.07 12.84
C ILE A 93 9.11 -1.64 12.42
N THR A 94 8.37 -0.87 11.65
CA THR A 94 7.12 -1.31 11.05
C THR A 94 7.39 -1.76 9.62
N ILE A 95 6.89 -2.95 9.28
CA ILE A 95 7.01 -3.51 7.94
C ILE A 95 5.63 -3.53 7.31
N ILE A 96 5.54 -3.00 6.10
CA ILE A 96 4.32 -2.95 5.31
C ILE A 96 4.44 -3.96 4.19
N SER A 97 3.59 -4.99 4.20
CA SER A 97 3.52 -5.97 3.13
C SER A 97 2.38 -5.61 2.19
N LEU A 98 2.71 -5.11 1.02
CA LEU A 98 1.72 -4.69 0.03
C LEU A 98 1.10 -5.90 -0.63
N LEU A 99 -0.23 -5.98 -0.63
CA LEU A 99 -0.97 -7.16 -1.08
C LEU A 99 -1.58 -6.98 -2.46
N GLU A 100 -2.21 -5.85 -2.70
CA GLU A 100 -2.96 -5.66 -3.94
C GLU A 100 -3.30 -4.20 -4.17
N LEU A 101 -3.22 -3.77 -5.43
CA LEU A 101 -3.77 -2.50 -5.87
C LEU A 101 -5.17 -2.80 -6.40
N SER A 102 -6.19 -2.57 -5.57
CA SER A 102 -7.54 -3.01 -5.85
C SER A 102 -8.45 -1.87 -6.29
N ASN A 103 -9.39 -2.19 -7.17
CA ASN A 103 -10.40 -1.25 -7.62
C ASN A 103 -11.61 -1.37 -6.70
N HIS A 104 -11.82 -0.40 -5.80
CA HIS A 104 -12.87 -0.52 -4.80
C HIS A 104 -14.28 -0.24 -5.34
N TYR A 105 -14.40 0.08 -6.62
CA TYR A 105 -15.70 0.11 -7.28
C TYR A 105 -16.00 -1.21 -7.99
N LYS A 106 -15.07 -2.14 -7.99
CA LYS A 106 -15.25 -3.44 -8.62
C LYS A 106 -16.25 -4.26 -7.82
N LYS A 107 -17.18 -4.85 -8.51
CA LYS A 107 -18.18 -5.72 -7.88
C LYS A 107 -17.86 -7.18 -8.04
#